data_b29f53b63ea97f66f568744e6089d3c6
#
_entry.id   b29f53b63ea97f66f568744e6089d3c6
#
_cell.length_a   1.000
_cell.length_b   1.000
_cell.length_c   1.000
_cell.angle_alpha   90.00
_cell.angle_beta   90.00
_cell.angle_gamma   90.00
#
_symmetry.space_group_name_H-M   'P 1'
#
loop_
_entity.id
_entity.type
_entity.pdbx_description
1 polymer ?
#
loop_
_entity_poly.entity_id
_entity_poly.type
_entity_poly.pdbx_seq_one_letter_code
_entity_poly.pdbx_strand_id
1 'polypeptide(L)'
;PPPPDSARSSLQQVRQALEAGVPIKSVTQESAVTSTAKVPDSSAPPAPAAADIPRFSLQLLRSGPCLLLADLPLGEAFQTSDPDFQLLRDVLHAAGLPPPQLLRRGEPIRWPLLSTGALAGTQDGAAARASVRDLLEHETSQQPITFIWLLGPRAMRFANRADEEAELFALTPFLGHVRLWNVPSLEALMQERTLKPQLWQHLQKLMPHWNRHD
;
A
#
# COMPACT_ATOMS: atom_id res chain seq x y z
N PRO A 1 -40.21 -14.71 29.22
CA PRO A 1 -40.83 -13.53 28.63
C PRO A 1 -40.24 -13.26 27.25
N PRO A 2 -41.10 -13.05 26.23
CA PRO A 2 -40.65 -12.76 24.87
C PRO A 2 -40.16 -11.32 24.73
N PRO A 3 -39.26 -11.00 23.77
CA PRO A 3 -38.77 -9.63 23.57
C PRO A 3 -39.81 -8.76 22.86
N PRO A 4 -39.71 -7.42 22.99
CA PRO A 4 -40.77 -6.49 22.63
C PRO A 4 -40.92 -6.27 21.09
N ASP A 5 -42.15 -6.13 20.66
CA ASP A 5 -42.68 -5.98 19.31
C ASP A 5 -42.27 -4.72 18.54
N SER A 6 -41.28 -3.95 18.98
CA SER A 6 -40.89 -2.67 18.38
C SER A 6 -40.14 -2.78 17.03
N ALA A 7 -39.54 -3.92 16.74
CA ALA A 7 -38.76 -4.10 15.50
C ALA A 7 -39.62 -4.46 14.28
N ARG A 8 -40.80 -5.03 14.50
CA ARG A 8 -41.73 -5.41 13.40
C ARG A 8 -42.51 -4.22 12.85
N SER A 9 -42.73 -3.19 13.69
CA SER A 9 -43.48 -2.00 13.28
C SER A 9 -42.70 -1.11 12.29
N SER A 10 -41.38 -1.04 12.43
CA SER A 10 -40.50 -0.20 11.58
C SER A 10 -40.38 -0.73 10.16
N LEU A 11 -40.34 -2.04 9.98
CA LEU A 11 -40.23 -2.65 8.63
C LEU A 11 -41.55 -2.58 7.85
N GLN A 12 -42.68 -2.59 8.53
CA GLN A 12 -44.01 -2.42 7.88
C GLN A 12 -44.22 -0.98 7.43
N GLN A 13 -43.76 0.02 8.18
CA GLN A 13 -43.82 1.44 7.79
C GLN A 13 -42.96 1.76 6.57
N VAL A 14 -41.78 1.17 6.47
CA VAL A 14 -40.91 1.38 5.28
C VAL A 14 -41.51 0.71 4.04
N ARG A 15 -42.16 -0.41 4.16
CA ARG A 15 -42.79 -1.11 3.04
C ARG A 15 -44.01 -0.34 2.51
N GLN A 16 -44.79 0.25 3.41
CA GLN A 16 -45.95 1.05 3.05
C GLN A 16 -45.60 2.38 2.40
N ALA A 17 -44.44 2.98 2.74
CA ALA A 17 -43.93 4.19 2.08
C ALA A 17 -43.42 3.95 0.65
N LEU A 18 -42.94 2.73 0.37
CA LEU A 18 -42.47 2.34 -0.98
C LEU A 18 -43.62 2.01 -1.96
N GLU A 19 -44.80 1.57 -1.46
CA GLU A 19 -45.95 1.23 -2.29
C GLU A 19 -46.85 2.46 -2.63
N ALA A 20 -46.66 3.56 -1.92
CA ALA A 20 -47.50 4.78 -2.10
C ALA A 20 -46.92 5.81 -3.10
N GLY A 21 -46.19 5.38 -4.11
CA GLY A 21 -45.69 6.15 -5.27
C GLY A 21 -45.98 7.67 -5.27
N VAL A 22 -45.24 8.46 -4.47
CA VAL A 22 -45.36 9.92 -4.50
C VAL A 22 -44.32 10.49 -5.48
N PRO A 23 -44.72 11.22 -6.52
CA PRO A 23 -43.80 11.80 -7.49
C PRO A 23 -43.05 12.99 -6.88
N ILE A 24 -41.73 12.96 -6.98
CA ILE A 24 -40.86 14.07 -6.60
C ILE A 24 -41.04 15.19 -7.60
N LYS A 25 -41.70 16.27 -7.22
CA LYS A 25 -41.79 17.51 -8.01
C LYS A 25 -40.45 18.25 -7.92
N SER A 26 -39.79 18.39 -9.04
CA SER A 26 -38.75 19.37 -9.28
C SER A 26 -39.26 20.78 -9.03
N VAL A 27 -38.60 21.49 -8.10
CA VAL A 27 -38.85 22.93 -7.96
C VAL A 27 -37.64 23.67 -8.53
N THR A 28 -37.78 24.07 -9.79
CA THR A 28 -37.05 25.18 -10.37
C THR A 28 -37.67 26.46 -9.83
N GLN A 29 -36.89 27.28 -9.15
CA GLN A 29 -37.31 28.66 -8.89
C GLN A 29 -36.14 29.59 -9.20
N GLU A 30 -36.29 30.19 -10.36
CA GLU A 30 -35.64 31.41 -10.81
C GLU A 30 -36.37 32.62 -10.18
N SER A 31 -35.64 33.49 -9.52
CA SER A 31 -36.01 34.89 -9.40
C SER A 31 -34.83 35.73 -8.92
N ALA A 32 -34.40 36.59 -9.80
CA ALA A 32 -33.51 37.71 -9.54
C ALA A 32 -34.18 38.76 -8.66
N VAL A 33 -33.49 39.31 -7.66
CA VAL A 33 -33.55 40.72 -7.30
C VAL A 33 -32.26 41.17 -6.62
N THR A 34 -31.73 42.22 -7.16
CA THR A 34 -30.59 43.05 -6.75
C THR A 34 -30.71 43.57 -5.33
N SER A 35 -29.69 43.41 -4.50
CA SER A 35 -29.42 44.37 -3.42
C SER A 35 -27.95 44.37 -3.01
N THR A 36 -27.37 45.52 -3.17
CA THR A 36 -26.03 45.95 -2.78
C THR A 36 -25.91 45.99 -1.27
N ALA A 37 -24.99 45.22 -0.68
CA ALA A 37 -24.40 45.57 0.62
C ALA A 37 -23.09 44.82 0.88
N LYS A 38 -22.00 45.57 0.87
CA LYS A 38 -20.84 45.54 1.75
C LYS A 38 -20.15 44.20 1.99
N VAL A 39 -19.04 43.98 1.32
CA VAL A 39 -18.02 42.97 1.56
C VAL A 39 -17.42 43.20 2.95
N PRO A 40 -17.39 42.21 3.85
CA PRO A 40 -16.36 42.10 4.86
C PRO A 40 -15.26 41.21 4.28
N ASP A 41 -14.10 41.82 4.13
CA ASP A 41 -12.82 41.18 3.90
C ASP A 41 -12.62 40.10 4.99
N SER A 42 -12.93 38.86 4.65
CA SER A 42 -12.63 37.70 5.48
C SER A 42 -11.55 36.92 4.75
N SER A 43 -10.31 37.37 4.90
CA SER A 43 -9.13 36.57 4.65
C SER A 43 -9.06 35.48 5.72
N ALA A 44 -9.93 34.46 5.59
CA ALA A 44 -9.69 33.20 6.26
C ALA A 44 -8.39 32.61 5.66
N PRO A 45 -7.42 32.19 6.49
CA PRO A 45 -6.26 31.47 5.99
C PRO A 45 -6.76 30.28 5.16
N PRO A 46 -6.13 29.98 4.01
CA PRO A 46 -6.51 28.81 3.23
C PRO A 46 -6.46 27.60 4.15
N ALA A 47 -7.58 26.89 4.24
CA ALA A 47 -7.62 25.61 4.95
C ALA A 47 -6.45 24.77 4.44
N PRO A 48 -5.66 24.13 5.33
CA PRO A 48 -4.56 23.29 4.91
C PRO A 48 -5.11 22.30 3.88
N ALA A 49 -4.53 22.29 2.68
CA ALA A 49 -4.90 21.37 1.63
C ALA A 49 -4.95 19.98 2.25
N ALA A 50 -6.08 19.31 2.12
CA ALA A 50 -6.26 17.97 2.69
C ALA A 50 -5.08 17.13 2.21
N ALA A 51 -4.20 16.76 3.14
CA ALA A 51 -2.99 16.01 2.82
C ALA A 51 -3.42 14.77 2.05
N ASP A 52 -2.86 14.58 0.85
CA ASP A 52 -3.17 13.43 0.00
C ASP A 52 -2.71 12.17 0.73
N ILE A 53 -3.67 11.49 1.35
CA ILE A 53 -3.39 10.27 2.13
C ILE A 53 -3.09 9.15 1.14
N PRO A 54 -1.85 8.66 1.08
CA PRO A 54 -1.50 7.59 0.17
C PRO A 54 -2.27 6.32 0.50
N ARG A 55 -2.63 5.55 -0.53
CA ARG A 55 -3.28 4.26 -0.37
C ARG A 55 -2.45 3.18 -1.05
N PHE A 56 -2.04 2.19 -0.28
CA PHE A 56 -1.27 1.07 -0.80
C PHE A 56 -1.42 -0.18 0.06
N SER A 57 -1.05 -1.31 -0.53
CA SER A 57 -0.89 -2.57 0.17
C SER A 57 0.44 -3.19 -0.23
N LEU A 58 1.18 -3.67 0.76
CA LEU A 58 2.48 -4.31 0.58
C LEU A 58 2.49 -5.67 1.26
N GLN A 59 3.19 -6.63 0.67
CA GLN A 59 3.42 -7.93 1.28
C GLN A 59 4.87 -8.04 1.74
N LEU A 60 5.06 -8.45 2.97
CA LEU A 60 6.38 -8.73 3.53
C LEU A 60 6.67 -10.23 3.49
N LEU A 61 7.81 -10.58 2.89
CA LEU A 61 8.29 -11.94 2.76
C LEU A 61 9.77 -12.03 3.14
N ARG A 62 10.23 -13.25 3.40
CA ARG A 62 11.65 -13.53 3.63
C ARG A 62 12.09 -14.71 2.80
N SER A 63 13.33 -14.64 2.29
CA SER A 63 13.99 -15.73 1.57
C SER A 63 15.47 -15.74 1.97
N GLY A 64 15.84 -16.65 2.87
CA GLY A 64 17.19 -16.68 3.43
C GLY A 64 17.60 -15.35 4.08
N PRO A 65 18.73 -14.75 3.68
CA PRO A 65 19.22 -13.48 4.20
C PRO A 65 18.56 -12.26 3.49
N CYS A 66 17.59 -12.48 2.62
CA CYS A 66 16.87 -11.44 1.90
C CYS A 66 15.47 -11.23 2.47
N LEU A 67 15.14 -9.98 2.80
CA LEU A 67 13.79 -9.52 3.08
C LEU A 67 13.18 -8.96 1.78
N LEU A 68 11.92 -9.22 1.52
CA LEU A 68 11.24 -8.77 0.31
C LEU A 68 10.00 -7.97 0.70
N LEU A 69 9.87 -6.78 0.17
CA LEU A 69 8.69 -5.94 0.30
C LEU A 69 8.07 -5.78 -1.09
N ALA A 70 6.94 -6.43 -1.32
CA ALA A 70 6.30 -6.49 -2.64
C ALA A 70 5.01 -5.67 -2.69
N ASP A 71 4.82 -4.93 -3.76
CA ASP A 71 3.57 -4.26 -4.07
C ASP A 71 2.45 -5.28 -4.30
N LEU A 72 1.28 -4.98 -3.75
CA LEU A 72 0.05 -5.69 -4.01
C LEU A 72 -0.95 -4.75 -4.72
N PRO A 73 -0.98 -4.71 -6.06
CA PRO A 73 -1.84 -3.79 -6.79
C PRO A 73 -3.33 -3.95 -6.46
N LEU A 74 -3.77 -5.19 -6.28
CA LEU A 74 -5.16 -5.52 -5.92
C LEU A 74 -5.42 -5.52 -4.40
N GLY A 75 -4.38 -5.35 -3.59
CA GLY A 75 -4.49 -5.29 -2.13
C GLY A 75 -4.68 -6.64 -1.43
N GLU A 76 -4.68 -7.74 -2.17
CA GLU A 76 -4.84 -9.09 -1.65
C GLU A 76 -3.49 -9.77 -1.42
N ALA A 77 -3.39 -10.56 -0.35
CA ALA A 77 -2.19 -11.33 -0.05
C ALA A 77 -1.91 -12.37 -1.13
N PHE A 78 -0.63 -12.63 -1.39
CA PHE A 78 -0.22 -13.68 -2.32
C PHE A 78 -0.80 -15.04 -1.96
N GLN A 79 -1.35 -15.72 -2.97
CA GLN A 79 -1.73 -17.12 -2.90
C GLN A 79 -0.69 -17.97 -3.65
N THR A 80 -0.54 -19.21 -3.25
CA THR A 80 0.42 -20.14 -3.90
C THR A 80 0.12 -20.40 -5.36
N SER A 81 -1.12 -20.19 -5.80
CA SER A 81 -1.60 -20.32 -7.18
C SER A 81 -1.35 -19.08 -8.03
N ASP A 82 -1.05 -17.93 -7.42
CA ASP A 82 -0.93 -16.67 -8.14
C ASP A 82 0.28 -16.68 -9.06
N PRO A 83 0.13 -16.28 -10.33
CA PRO A 83 1.24 -16.23 -11.28
C PRO A 83 2.40 -15.34 -10.81
N ASP A 84 2.08 -14.22 -10.15
CA ASP A 84 3.04 -13.29 -9.55
C ASP A 84 3.89 -13.98 -8.50
N PHE A 85 3.25 -14.72 -7.60
CA PHE A 85 3.95 -15.45 -6.55
C PHE A 85 4.78 -16.61 -7.09
N GLN A 86 4.29 -17.27 -8.13
CA GLN A 86 5.05 -18.31 -8.83
C GLN A 86 6.29 -17.73 -9.49
N LEU A 87 6.14 -16.60 -10.21
CA LEU A 87 7.29 -15.88 -10.79
C LEU A 87 8.32 -15.49 -9.71
N LEU A 88 7.85 -14.98 -8.57
CA LEU A 88 8.75 -14.62 -7.46
C LEU A 88 9.53 -15.85 -6.97
N ARG A 89 8.88 -17.00 -6.79
CA ARG A 89 9.53 -18.24 -6.40
C ARG A 89 10.59 -18.68 -7.41
N ASP A 90 10.27 -18.58 -8.69
CA ASP A 90 11.19 -18.95 -9.76
C ASP A 90 12.42 -18.03 -9.79
N VAL A 91 12.22 -16.72 -9.62
CA VAL A 91 13.30 -15.71 -9.53
C VAL A 91 14.20 -16.00 -8.33
N LEU A 92 13.62 -16.27 -7.15
CA LEU A 92 14.39 -16.59 -5.95
C LEU A 92 15.16 -17.91 -6.09
N HIS A 93 14.53 -18.93 -6.67
CA HIS A 93 15.19 -20.19 -6.96
C HIS A 93 16.38 -20.01 -7.90
N ALA A 94 16.20 -19.24 -8.98
CA ALA A 94 17.26 -18.91 -9.92
C ALA A 94 18.41 -18.11 -9.26
N ALA A 95 18.08 -17.29 -8.25
CA ALA A 95 19.05 -16.55 -7.44
C ALA A 95 19.76 -17.39 -6.37
N GLY A 96 19.47 -18.69 -6.28
CA GLY A 96 20.03 -19.58 -5.26
C GLY A 96 19.46 -19.34 -3.84
N LEU A 97 18.30 -18.70 -3.75
CA LEU A 97 17.63 -18.42 -2.49
C LEU A 97 16.56 -19.47 -2.17
N PRO A 98 16.27 -19.74 -0.90
CA PRO A 98 15.21 -20.66 -0.51
C PRO A 98 13.83 -20.12 -0.87
N PRO A 99 12.78 -20.97 -0.89
CA PRO A 99 11.40 -20.52 -1.12
C PRO A 99 11.00 -19.39 -0.18
N PRO A 100 10.23 -18.39 -0.68
CA PRO A 100 9.81 -17.25 0.12
C PRO A 100 8.84 -17.67 1.22
N GLN A 101 9.05 -17.14 2.41
CA GLN A 101 8.17 -17.29 3.55
C GLN A 101 7.39 -15.99 3.76
N LEU A 102 6.07 -16.08 3.82
CA LEU A 102 5.21 -14.96 4.17
C LEU A 102 5.42 -14.61 5.64
N LEU A 103 5.79 -13.38 5.91
CA LEU A 103 5.88 -12.85 7.27
C LEU A 103 4.52 -12.32 7.74
N ARG A 104 4.39 -11.96 9.01
CA ARG A 104 3.16 -11.42 9.61
C ARG A 104 1.93 -12.29 9.35
N ARG A 105 2.08 -13.61 9.39
CA ARG A 105 1.03 -14.60 9.08
C ARG A 105 0.41 -14.45 7.68
N GLY A 106 1.13 -13.82 6.75
CA GLY A 106 0.63 -13.53 5.40
C GLY A 106 -0.26 -12.30 5.30
N GLU A 107 -0.44 -11.54 6.38
CA GLU A 107 -1.26 -10.33 6.35
C GLU A 107 -0.55 -9.18 5.62
N PRO A 108 -1.20 -8.55 4.61
CA PRO A 108 -0.65 -7.38 3.94
C PRO A 108 -0.55 -6.17 4.86
N ILE A 109 0.48 -5.38 4.64
CA ILE A 109 0.64 -4.05 5.23
C ILE A 109 -0.22 -3.11 4.40
N ARG A 110 -1.29 -2.60 4.99
CA ARG A 110 -2.21 -1.67 4.32
C ARG A 110 -2.04 -0.27 4.87
N TRP A 111 -2.05 0.71 3.98
CA TRP A 111 -2.07 2.11 4.35
C TRP A 111 -3.29 2.81 3.72
N PRO A 112 -4.03 3.65 4.43
CA PRO A 112 -3.83 4.05 5.83
C PRO A 112 -4.11 2.91 6.82
N LEU A 113 -3.44 2.95 7.98
CA LEU A 113 -3.60 1.92 9.03
C LEU A 113 -5.00 1.91 9.61
N LEU A 114 -5.62 3.09 9.73
CA LEU A 114 -6.98 3.28 10.22
C LEU A 114 -7.77 4.10 9.21
N SER A 115 -8.93 3.63 8.82
CA SER A 115 -9.77 4.32 7.84
C SER A 115 -10.56 5.49 8.44
N THR A 116 -10.87 5.45 9.73
CA THR A 116 -11.66 6.48 10.43
C THR A 116 -11.38 6.47 11.95
N GLY A 117 -11.52 7.64 12.59
CA GLY A 117 -11.53 7.79 14.03
C GLY A 117 -10.55 8.84 14.57
N ALA A 118 -10.79 9.30 15.79
CA ALA A 118 -9.98 10.31 16.50
C ALA A 118 -8.52 9.87 16.73
N LEU A 119 -8.23 8.58 16.66
CA LEU A 119 -6.90 7.99 16.79
C LEU A 119 -6.14 7.86 15.46
N ALA A 120 -6.76 8.31 14.37
CA ALA A 120 -6.18 8.15 13.02
C ALA A 120 -4.95 9.05 12.78
N GLY A 121 -4.43 9.79 13.73
CA GLY A 121 -3.21 10.57 13.61
C GLY A 121 -2.94 11.15 12.21
N THR A 122 -1.77 11.68 11.98
CA THR A 122 -1.35 12.08 10.63
C THR A 122 -1.04 10.84 9.81
N GLN A 123 -1.80 10.59 8.73
CA GLN A 123 -1.59 9.45 7.83
C GLN A 123 -1.12 9.90 6.44
N ASP A 124 -0.29 10.91 6.40
CA ASP A 124 0.32 11.43 5.19
C ASP A 124 1.46 10.53 4.65
N GLY A 125 2.09 10.96 3.56
CA GLY A 125 3.18 10.21 2.95
C GLY A 125 4.43 10.11 3.84
N ALA A 126 4.66 11.05 4.76
CA ALA A 126 5.78 11.00 5.68
C ALA A 126 5.55 9.95 6.77
N ALA A 127 4.35 9.93 7.36
CA ALA A 127 3.95 8.90 8.32
C ALA A 127 3.95 7.50 7.69
N ALA A 128 3.51 7.37 6.43
CA ALA A 128 3.57 6.12 5.70
C ALA A 128 5.02 5.61 5.54
N ARG A 129 5.95 6.49 5.15
CA ARG A 129 7.38 6.13 5.05
C ARG A 129 7.98 5.75 6.39
N ALA A 130 7.69 6.53 7.43
CA ALA A 130 8.18 6.20 8.78
C ALA A 130 7.71 4.81 9.21
N SER A 131 6.41 4.52 9.06
CA SER A 131 5.85 3.20 9.42
C SER A 131 6.46 2.03 8.65
N VAL A 132 6.68 2.18 7.33
CA VAL A 132 7.31 1.14 6.52
C VAL A 132 8.76 0.95 6.93
N ARG A 133 9.51 2.02 7.18
CA ARG A 133 10.91 1.95 7.60
C ARG A 133 11.07 1.33 8.98
N ASP A 134 10.26 1.74 9.95
CA ASP A 134 10.26 1.16 11.30
C ASP A 134 10.00 -0.35 11.26
N LEU A 135 9.08 -0.78 10.39
CA LEU A 135 8.81 -2.20 10.18
C LEU A 135 10.04 -2.93 9.61
N LEU A 136 10.66 -2.37 8.58
CA LEU A 136 11.86 -2.99 7.97
C LEU A 136 13.04 -3.02 8.96
N GLU A 137 13.22 -1.97 9.75
CA GLU A 137 14.23 -1.90 10.82
C GLU A 137 13.97 -2.96 11.89
N HIS A 138 12.71 -3.13 12.30
CA HIS A 138 12.33 -4.15 13.25
C HIS A 138 12.67 -5.56 12.72
N GLU A 139 12.26 -5.88 11.50
CA GLU A 139 12.48 -7.20 10.90
C GLU A 139 13.98 -7.49 10.70
N THR A 140 14.75 -6.47 10.29
CA THR A 140 16.22 -6.62 10.14
C THR A 140 16.94 -6.78 11.46
N SER A 141 16.40 -6.27 12.56
CA SER A 141 16.96 -6.48 13.90
C SER A 141 16.73 -7.89 14.45
N GLN A 142 15.67 -8.56 14.01
CA GLN A 142 15.32 -9.91 14.49
C GLN A 142 16.08 -11.03 13.77
N GLN A 143 16.61 -10.78 12.58
CA GLN A 143 17.17 -11.79 11.70
C GLN A 143 18.41 -11.26 10.98
N PRO A 144 19.38 -12.12 10.61
CA PRO A 144 20.56 -11.72 9.84
C PRO A 144 20.17 -11.43 8.37
N ILE A 145 19.63 -10.25 8.13
CA ILE A 145 19.27 -9.76 6.79
C ILE A 145 20.43 -8.96 6.20
N THR A 146 20.74 -9.20 4.93
CA THR A 146 21.77 -8.46 4.19
C THR A 146 21.18 -7.60 3.09
N PHE A 147 20.07 -8.03 2.49
CA PHE A 147 19.37 -7.29 1.44
C PHE A 147 17.89 -7.17 1.72
N ILE A 148 17.33 -6.03 1.34
CA ILE A 148 15.89 -5.82 1.27
C ILE A 148 15.53 -5.54 -0.19
N TRP A 149 14.75 -6.42 -0.81
CA TRP A 149 14.26 -6.24 -2.16
C TRP A 149 12.97 -5.44 -2.14
N LEU A 150 12.93 -4.33 -2.85
CA LEU A 150 11.76 -3.46 -2.99
C LEU A 150 11.12 -3.74 -4.34
N LEU A 151 10.10 -4.60 -4.36
CA LEU A 151 9.43 -5.05 -5.57
C LEU A 151 8.23 -4.14 -5.90
N GLY A 152 8.46 -3.20 -6.78
CA GLY A 152 7.44 -2.29 -7.29
C GLY A 152 7.48 -0.87 -6.74
N PRO A 153 6.77 0.07 -7.39
CA PRO A 153 6.92 1.51 -7.16
C PRO A 153 6.50 1.96 -5.76
N ARG A 154 5.48 1.34 -5.17
CA ARG A 154 5.02 1.72 -3.81
C ARG A 154 6.02 1.24 -2.76
N ALA A 155 6.54 0.01 -2.89
CA ALA A 155 7.58 -0.49 -2.01
C ALA A 155 8.82 0.43 -2.04
N MET A 156 9.27 0.83 -3.24
CA MET A 156 10.37 1.77 -3.41
C MET A 156 10.07 3.14 -2.80
N ARG A 157 8.90 3.72 -3.10
CA ARG A 157 8.51 5.05 -2.64
C ARG A 157 8.47 5.18 -1.13
N PHE A 158 8.01 4.14 -0.44
CA PHE A 158 7.81 4.21 1.02
C PHE A 158 8.95 3.60 1.84
N ALA A 159 9.83 2.79 1.25
CA ALA A 159 11.00 2.26 1.93
C ALA A 159 12.27 3.10 1.71
N ASN A 160 12.46 3.68 0.53
CA ASN A 160 13.58 4.59 0.25
C ASN A 160 13.43 5.92 1.01
N ARG A 161 14.50 6.70 1.06
CA ARG A 161 14.45 8.07 1.60
C ARG A 161 13.55 8.93 0.73
N ALA A 162 12.95 9.96 1.33
CA ALA A 162 12.15 10.93 0.61
C ALA A 162 12.99 11.62 -0.49
N ASP A 163 12.33 11.95 -1.60
CA ASP A 163 12.81 12.81 -2.68
C ASP A 163 13.80 12.23 -3.70
N GLU A 164 14.20 10.96 -3.59
CA GLU A 164 14.94 10.29 -4.66
C GLU A 164 13.94 9.59 -5.60
N GLU A 165 13.97 9.92 -6.90
CA GLU A 165 13.37 9.07 -7.91
C GLU A 165 13.99 7.69 -7.79
N ALA A 166 13.18 6.70 -7.48
CA ALA A 166 13.67 5.35 -7.23
C ALA A 166 14.08 4.70 -8.55
N GLU A 167 15.36 4.84 -8.90
CA GLU A 167 15.93 4.19 -10.07
C GLU A 167 15.84 2.67 -9.93
N LEU A 168 15.41 2.00 -11.00
CA LEU A 168 15.34 0.55 -11.04
C LEU A 168 16.75 -0.06 -10.92
N PHE A 169 16.84 -1.14 -10.18
CA PHE A 169 18.06 -1.89 -9.89
C PHE A 169 19.12 -1.12 -9.06
N ALA A 170 18.81 0.09 -8.61
CA ALA A 170 19.69 0.82 -7.69
C ALA A 170 19.83 0.09 -6.36
N LEU A 171 21.04 0.19 -5.79
CA LEU A 171 21.39 -0.29 -4.47
C LEU A 171 21.66 0.90 -3.56
N THR A 172 20.88 1.01 -2.49
CA THR A 172 21.06 2.08 -1.50
C THR A 172 21.33 1.51 -0.11
N PRO A 173 22.17 2.15 0.72
CA PRO A 173 22.38 1.72 2.09
C PRO A 173 21.10 1.93 2.92
N PHE A 174 20.79 0.96 3.79
CA PHE A 174 19.65 1.05 4.70
C PHE A 174 20.10 1.22 6.15
N LEU A 175 20.58 0.17 6.76
CA LEU A 175 21.02 0.13 8.15
C LEU A 175 22.27 -0.73 8.28
N GLY A 176 23.37 -0.17 8.78
CA GLY A 176 24.63 -0.91 8.92
C GLY A 176 25.09 -1.53 7.59
N HIS A 177 25.11 -2.85 7.51
CA HIS A 177 25.48 -3.61 6.32
C HIS A 177 24.31 -3.92 5.38
N VAL A 178 23.08 -3.63 5.79
CA VAL A 178 21.86 -3.93 5.02
C VAL A 178 21.70 -2.96 3.86
N ARG A 179 21.34 -3.46 2.70
CA ARG A 179 21.11 -2.66 1.48
C ARG A 179 19.69 -2.84 0.95
N LEU A 180 19.09 -1.75 0.53
CA LEU A 180 17.86 -1.77 -0.27
C LEU A 180 18.23 -2.00 -1.73
N TRP A 181 17.47 -2.85 -2.40
CA TRP A 181 17.58 -3.09 -3.84
C TRP A 181 16.24 -2.87 -4.51
N ASN A 182 16.20 -1.90 -5.42
CA ASN A 182 15.01 -1.56 -6.17
C ASN A 182 14.78 -2.57 -7.30
N VAL A 183 13.65 -3.25 -7.28
CA VAL A 183 13.30 -4.31 -8.25
C VAL A 183 11.98 -3.96 -8.92
N PRO A 184 11.82 -4.19 -10.24
CA PRO A 184 10.53 -4.02 -10.90
C PRO A 184 9.42 -4.78 -10.16
N SER A 185 8.17 -4.31 -10.27
CA SER A 185 7.03 -5.09 -9.76
C SER A 185 6.92 -6.43 -10.49
N LEU A 186 6.31 -7.41 -9.82
CA LEU A 186 6.10 -8.74 -10.42
C LEU A 186 5.22 -8.63 -11.68
N GLU A 187 4.21 -7.75 -11.64
CA GLU A 187 3.36 -7.45 -12.78
C GLU A 187 4.19 -6.90 -13.97
N ALA A 188 5.06 -5.90 -13.73
CA ALA A 188 5.93 -5.37 -14.77
C ALA A 188 6.86 -6.43 -15.35
N LEU A 189 7.43 -7.30 -14.51
CA LEU A 189 8.26 -8.42 -14.95
C LEU A 189 7.50 -9.43 -15.81
N MET A 190 6.19 -9.59 -15.63
CA MET A 190 5.36 -10.44 -16.48
C MET A 190 5.03 -9.78 -17.82
N GLN A 191 4.74 -8.49 -17.79
CA GLN A 191 4.31 -7.74 -18.97
C GLN A 191 5.47 -7.33 -19.88
N GLU A 192 6.61 -6.92 -19.32
CA GLU A 192 7.75 -6.39 -20.05
C GLU A 192 8.87 -7.43 -20.21
N ARG A 193 9.00 -7.96 -21.42
CA ARG A 193 10.01 -8.99 -21.72
C ARG A 193 11.46 -8.52 -21.51
N THR A 194 11.72 -7.23 -21.63
CA THR A 194 13.06 -6.63 -21.49
C THR A 194 13.55 -6.58 -20.05
N LEU A 195 12.64 -6.58 -19.06
CA LEU A 195 12.99 -6.47 -17.64
C LEU A 195 13.58 -7.76 -17.07
N LYS A 196 13.16 -8.93 -17.55
CA LYS A 196 13.69 -10.22 -17.07
C LYS A 196 15.19 -10.41 -17.32
N PRO A 197 15.72 -10.15 -18.52
CA PRO A 197 17.17 -10.19 -18.76
C PRO A 197 17.94 -9.17 -17.93
N GLN A 198 17.40 -7.96 -17.76
CA GLN A 198 18.03 -6.93 -16.92
C GLN A 198 18.08 -7.38 -15.47
N LEU A 199 16.96 -7.86 -14.92
CA LEU A 199 16.90 -8.42 -13.57
C LEU A 199 17.96 -9.52 -13.39
N TRP A 200 18.07 -10.43 -14.33
CA TRP A 200 19.04 -11.52 -14.29
C TRP A 200 20.50 -11.03 -14.26
N GLN A 201 20.83 -10.04 -15.09
CA GLN A 201 22.16 -9.42 -15.08
C GLN A 201 22.53 -8.81 -13.72
N HIS A 202 21.55 -8.17 -13.06
CA HIS A 202 21.75 -7.60 -11.73
C HIS A 202 21.82 -8.69 -10.66
N LEU A 203 20.99 -9.71 -10.73
CA LEU A 203 21.02 -10.85 -9.83
C LEU A 203 22.38 -11.54 -9.85
N GLN A 204 22.94 -11.81 -11.02
CA GLN A 204 24.27 -12.45 -11.15
C GLN A 204 25.38 -11.68 -10.42
N LYS A 205 25.30 -10.35 -10.38
CA LYS A 205 26.25 -9.50 -9.65
C LYS A 205 26.06 -9.56 -8.15
N LEU A 206 24.80 -9.77 -7.69
CA LEU A 206 24.45 -9.75 -6.28
C LEU A 206 24.51 -11.12 -5.60
N MET A 207 24.26 -12.21 -6.35
CA MET A 207 24.26 -13.57 -5.83
C MET A 207 25.49 -13.95 -4.97
N PRO A 208 26.73 -13.53 -5.30
CA PRO A 208 27.89 -13.83 -4.45
C PRO A 208 27.79 -13.24 -3.04
N HIS A 209 26.95 -12.25 -2.82
CA HIS A 209 26.83 -11.59 -1.52
C HIS A 209 25.94 -12.33 -0.53
N TRP A 210 25.01 -13.16 -1.00
CA TRP A 210 24.15 -13.97 -0.13
C TRP A 210 24.39 -15.48 -0.24
N ASN A 211 25.11 -15.92 -1.28
CA ASN A 211 25.48 -17.34 -1.45
C ASN A 211 26.82 -17.70 -0.80
N ARG A 212 27.44 -16.82 -0.03
CA ARG A 212 28.64 -17.16 0.76
C ARG A 212 28.20 -18.07 1.90
N HIS A 213 28.39 -19.35 1.69
CA HIS A 213 28.46 -20.33 2.77
C HIS A 213 29.85 -20.18 3.40
N ASP A 214 29.95 -19.47 4.53
CA ASP A 214 31.07 -19.61 5.44
C ASP A 214 30.87 -20.84 6.30
#